data_f2c1c9b23ec85eb3ea7c38462c190361
#
_entry.id   f2c1c9b23ec85eb3ea7c38462c190361
#
_cell.length_a   1.000
_cell.length_b   1.000
_cell.length_c   1.000
_cell.angle_alpha   90.00
_cell.angle_beta   90.00
_cell.angle_gamma   90.00
#
_symmetry.space_group_name_H-M   'P 1'
#
loop_
_entity.id
_entity.type
_entity.pdbx_description
1 polymer ?
#
loop_
_entity_poly.entity_id
_entity_poly.type
_entity_poly.pdbx_seq_one_letter_code
_entity_poly.pdbx_strand_id
1 'polypeptide(L)'
;VYKEVTIKGRDLKEDDALQGFFQSIELGCNSVLTSPFFIPLFREVVKKDIDIAAEVNTLESSVRSHSALSAIRRGANAINLVIPTVWTANRKLELVADDIESQRKVCEEHGSTLRVMLDYRDMDSKTIYEVTAIACDLGVEYFYPSNGNFLDDFSDNLLWALELQEKYGVSCITNGKIWKSNQYDTVRTSNIYGINFQSPMAVYNSMNRNSKDRTH
;
A
#
# COMPACT_ATOMS: atom_id res chain seq x y z
N VAL A 1 -1.54 -15.10 -0.29
CA VAL A 1 -1.76 -13.70 -0.68
C VAL A 1 -1.47 -12.82 0.51
N TYR A 2 -0.55 -11.86 0.36
CA TYR A 2 -0.25 -10.82 1.34
C TYR A 2 -1.48 -9.92 1.53
N LYS A 3 -1.87 -9.65 2.78
CA LYS A 3 -3.07 -8.87 3.10
C LYS A 3 -2.67 -7.61 3.86
N GLU A 4 -3.04 -6.46 3.33
CA GLU A 4 -2.89 -5.17 3.97
C GLU A 4 -4.25 -4.48 4.13
N VAL A 5 -4.45 -3.76 5.22
CA VAL A 5 -5.64 -2.94 5.45
C VAL A 5 -5.25 -1.49 5.56
N THR A 6 -6.01 -0.61 4.91
CA THR A 6 -5.85 0.84 5.07
C THR A 6 -6.76 1.36 6.19
N ILE A 7 -6.15 1.91 7.24
CA ILE A 7 -6.83 2.54 8.38
C ILE A 7 -6.39 4.01 8.44
N LYS A 8 -7.05 4.86 7.69
CA LYS A 8 -6.78 6.31 7.65
C LYS A 8 -8.06 7.08 7.34
N GLY A 9 -8.16 8.30 7.86
CA GLY A 9 -9.29 9.19 7.62
C GLY A 9 -9.07 10.53 8.32
N ARG A 10 -9.68 11.60 7.79
CA ARG A 10 -9.53 12.95 8.38
C ARG A 10 -10.17 13.03 9.77
N ASP A 11 -11.30 12.36 9.94
CA ASP A 11 -12.10 12.41 11.17
C ASP A 11 -12.07 11.07 11.92
N LEU A 12 -11.07 10.21 11.64
CA LEU A 12 -10.94 8.91 12.30
C LEU A 12 -10.52 9.10 13.75
N LYS A 13 -11.33 8.58 14.66
CA LYS A 13 -11.03 8.59 16.10
C LYS A 13 -10.13 7.42 16.48
N GLU A 14 -9.42 7.55 17.59
CA GLU A 14 -8.52 6.52 18.11
C GLU A 14 -9.23 5.18 18.36
N ASP A 15 -10.41 5.20 18.95
CA ASP A 15 -11.19 3.99 19.22
C ASP A 15 -11.60 3.27 17.93
N ASP A 16 -12.02 4.01 16.89
CA ASP A 16 -12.38 3.46 15.59
C ASP A 16 -11.14 2.91 14.88
N ALA A 17 -10.00 3.59 15.00
CA ALA A 17 -8.72 3.13 14.46
C ALA A 17 -8.26 1.83 15.13
N LEU A 18 -8.34 1.74 16.45
CA LEU A 18 -8.03 0.52 17.22
C LEU A 18 -8.98 -0.63 16.86
N GLN A 19 -10.28 -0.35 16.73
CA GLN A 19 -11.23 -1.37 16.30
C GLN A 19 -10.86 -1.93 14.92
N GLY A 20 -10.58 -1.05 13.94
CA GLY A 20 -10.13 -1.47 12.61
C GLY A 20 -8.80 -2.25 12.66
N PHE A 21 -7.89 -1.88 13.54
CA PHE A 21 -6.63 -2.57 13.75
C PHE A 21 -6.83 -3.98 14.30
N PHE A 22 -7.65 -4.17 15.33
CA PHE A 22 -7.97 -5.50 15.87
C PHE A 22 -8.68 -6.38 14.85
N GLN A 23 -9.61 -5.83 14.07
CA GLN A 23 -10.26 -6.56 12.97
C GLN A 23 -9.26 -7.00 11.90
N SER A 24 -8.24 -6.18 11.62
CA SER A 24 -7.17 -6.54 10.70
C SER A 24 -6.37 -7.75 11.20
N ILE A 25 -6.11 -7.83 12.50
CA ILE A 25 -5.45 -8.97 13.14
C ILE A 25 -6.34 -10.22 13.04
N GLU A 26 -7.62 -10.11 13.34
CA GLU A 26 -8.58 -11.22 13.24
C GLU A 26 -8.72 -11.75 11.81
N LEU A 27 -8.61 -10.87 10.79
CA LEU A 27 -8.57 -11.25 9.37
C LEU A 27 -7.24 -11.90 8.95
N GLY A 28 -6.26 -11.95 9.85
CA GLY A 28 -4.92 -12.44 9.58
C GLY A 28 -4.21 -11.57 8.55
N CYS A 29 -4.32 -10.26 8.67
CA CYS A 29 -3.60 -9.33 7.82
C CYS A 29 -2.12 -9.30 8.17
N ASN A 30 -1.29 -9.12 7.15
CA ASN A 30 0.16 -9.01 7.28
C ASN A 30 0.60 -7.58 7.57
N SER A 31 -0.20 -6.59 7.15
CA SER A 31 0.14 -5.17 7.25
C SER A 31 -1.09 -4.28 7.47
N VAL A 32 -0.83 -3.13 8.08
CA VAL A 32 -1.78 -2.03 8.18
C VAL A 32 -1.12 -0.75 7.67
N LEU A 33 -1.71 -0.13 6.64
CA LEU A 33 -1.35 1.20 6.18
C LEU A 33 -2.14 2.24 6.97
N THR A 34 -1.45 3.15 7.64
CA THR A 34 -2.10 4.14 8.49
C THR A 34 -1.45 5.53 8.43
N SER A 35 -2.12 6.51 9.01
CA SER A 35 -1.54 7.82 9.26
C SER A 35 -0.43 7.74 10.31
N PRO A 36 0.67 8.52 10.18
CA PRO A 36 1.73 8.56 11.19
C PRO A 36 1.25 8.87 12.62
N PHE A 37 0.09 9.49 12.76
CA PHE A 37 -0.53 9.78 14.06
C PHE A 37 -0.89 8.50 14.83
N PHE A 38 -1.42 7.47 14.16
CA PHE A 38 -1.87 6.23 14.81
C PHE A 38 -0.76 5.18 15.01
N ILE A 39 0.42 5.35 14.42
CA ILE A 39 1.50 4.35 14.51
C ILE A 39 1.88 4.02 15.96
N PRO A 40 2.14 5.00 16.84
CA PRO A 40 2.47 4.70 18.24
C PRO A 40 1.35 3.92 18.94
N LEU A 41 0.10 4.33 18.71
CA LEU A 41 -1.09 3.68 19.30
C LEU A 41 -1.15 2.19 18.93
N PHE A 42 -0.91 1.86 17.66
CA PHE A 42 -0.91 0.46 17.20
C PHE A 42 0.26 -0.33 17.78
N ARG A 43 1.44 0.31 17.93
CA ARG A 43 2.63 -0.34 18.52
C ARG A 43 2.49 -0.61 20.02
N GLU A 44 1.69 0.19 20.74
CA GLU A 44 1.40 -0.06 22.16
C GLU A 44 0.58 -1.34 22.36
N VAL A 45 -0.37 -1.62 21.47
CA VAL A 45 -1.29 -2.76 21.62
C VAL A 45 -0.78 -4.05 20.99
N VAL A 46 0.14 -4.00 20.01
CA VAL A 46 0.71 -5.19 19.36
C VAL A 46 2.22 -5.11 19.25
N LYS A 47 2.90 -6.05 19.90
CA LYS A 47 4.36 -5.96 20.03
C LYS A 47 5.17 -6.48 18.84
N LYS A 48 4.65 -7.29 17.88
CA LYS A 48 5.52 -7.75 16.78
C LYS A 48 4.92 -8.23 15.44
N ASP A 49 3.76 -8.78 15.32
CA ASP A 49 3.45 -9.70 14.18
C ASP A 49 2.73 -9.08 12.99
N ILE A 50 2.57 -7.77 12.93
CA ILE A 50 1.95 -7.07 11.82
C ILE A 50 2.81 -5.87 11.39
N ASP A 51 3.02 -5.73 10.09
CA ASP A 51 3.69 -4.56 9.55
C ASP A 51 2.81 -3.31 9.73
N ILE A 52 3.43 -2.19 10.06
CA ILE A 52 2.78 -0.89 10.05
C ILE A 52 3.43 -0.04 8.97
N ALA A 53 2.65 0.24 7.93
CA ALA A 53 3.06 1.06 6.81
C ALA A 53 2.59 2.51 6.97
N ALA A 54 3.41 3.45 6.55
CA ALA A 54 3.06 4.87 6.44
C ALA A 54 3.23 5.36 5.01
N GLU A 55 2.34 6.27 4.59
CA GLU A 55 2.37 6.87 3.27
C GLU A 55 3.21 8.16 3.27
N VAL A 56 4.07 8.29 2.27
CA VAL A 56 4.77 9.54 1.96
C VAL A 56 4.19 10.12 0.67
N ASN A 57 3.39 11.17 0.82
CA ASN A 57 2.60 11.78 -0.25
C ASN A 57 2.66 13.32 -0.19
N THR A 58 3.85 13.90 -0.10
CA THR A 58 4.08 15.35 -0.23
C THR A 58 4.80 15.63 -1.53
N LEU A 59 4.69 16.83 -2.09
CA LEU A 59 5.34 17.21 -3.35
C LEU A 59 6.74 17.78 -3.15
N GLU A 60 7.09 18.17 -1.94
CA GLU A 60 8.38 18.79 -1.64
C GLU A 60 9.42 17.74 -1.29
N SER A 61 10.41 17.53 -2.16
CA SER A 61 11.43 16.47 -2.03
C SER A 61 12.17 16.52 -0.69
N SER A 62 12.51 17.72 -0.20
CA SER A 62 13.20 17.88 1.09
C SER A 62 12.39 17.37 2.28
N VAL A 63 11.05 17.42 2.18
CA VAL A 63 10.14 16.99 3.24
C VAL A 63 9.88 15.48 3.20
N ARG A 64 9.99 14.84 2.03
CA ARG A 64 9.63 13.44 1.84
C ARG A 64 10.49 12.50 2.66
N SER A 65 11.82 12.62 2.59
CA SER A 65 12.74 11.78 3.39
C SER A 65 12.58 12.02 4.88
N HIS A 66 12.33 13.29 5.28
CA HIS A 66 12.04 13.60 6.67
C HIS A 66 10.72 12.98 7.15
N SER A 67 9.71 12.95 6.29
CA SER A 67 8.41 12.31 6.58
C SER A 67 8.56 10.80 6.76
N ALA A 68 9.32 10.13 5.88
CA ALA A 68 9.62 8.71 6.00
C ALA A 68 10.36 8.41 7.31
N LEU A 69 11.45 9.15 7.59
CA LEU A 69 12.22 8.99 8.82
C LEU A 69 11.36 9.22 10.07
N SER A 70 10.49 10.23 10.05
CA SER A 70 9.57 10.50 11.15
C SER A 70 8.59 9.35 11.39
N ALA A 71 8.03 8.78 10.33
CA ALA A 71 7.14 7.62 10.43
C ALA A 71 7.87 6.39 10.97
N ILE A 72 9.07 6.11 10.50
CA ILE A 72 9.92 4.99 10.96
C ILE A 72 10.25 5.15 12.46
N ARG A 73 10.65 6.35 12.89
CA ARG A 73 10.91 6.62 14.32
C ARG A 73 9.67 6.47 15.21
N ARG A 74 8.47 6.62 14.66
CA ARG A 74 7.21 6.35 15.35
C ARG A 74 6.87 4.86 15.40
N GLY A 75 7.59 4.02 14.65
CA GLY A 75 7.39 2.57 14.63
C GLY A 75 6.88 2.00 13.31
N ALA A 76 6.81 2.77 12.23
CA ALA A 76 6.57 2.20 10.90
C ALA A 76 7.75 1.29 10.50
N ASN A 77 7.46 0.16 9.90
CA ASN A 77 8.44 -0.74 9.31
C ASN A 77 8.25 -0.92 7.80
N ALA A 78 7.33 -0.17 7.22
CA ALA A 78 7.19 -0.01 5.77
C ALA A 78 6.83 1.43 5.41
N ILE A 79 7.35 1.92 4.29
CA ILE A 79 7.05 3.22 3.71
C ILE A 79 6.43 3.01 2.34
N ASN A 80 5.21 3.51 2.16
CA ASN A 80 4.51 3.53 0.89
C ASN A 80 4.75 4.91 0.23
N LEU A 81 5.66 4.93 -0.74
CA LEU A 81 6.08 6.13 -1.45
C LEU A 81 5.15 6.39 -2.63
N VAL A 82 4.33 7.42 -2.55
CA VAL A 82 3.48 7.87 -3.66
C VAL A 82 4.33 8.64 -4.67
N ILE A 83 4.33 8.21 -5.92
CA ILE A 83 5.01 8.92 -7.01
C ILE A 83 4.19 10.16 -7.40
N PRO A 84 4.77 11.36 -7.33
CA PRO A 84 4.05 12.59 -7.70
C PRO A 84 3.73 12.64 -9.19
N THR A 85 2.45 12.62 -9.53
CA THR A 85 1.99 12.67 -10.94
C THR A 85 2.39 13.96 -11.65
N VAL A 86 2.55 15.07 -10.91
CA VAL A 86 3.05 16.31 -11.48
C VAL A 86 4.49 16.19 -12.01
N TRP A 87 5.34 15.37 -11.40
CA TRP A 87 6.70 15.13 -11.91
C TRP A 87 6.66 14.28 -13.17
N THR A 88 5.89 13.22 -13.17
CA THR A 88 5.77 12.30 -14.32
C THR A 88 5.09 12.98 -15.52
N ALA A 89 4.03 13.77 -15.29
CA ALA A 89 3.36 14.57 -16.34
C ALA A 89 4.30 15.59 -17.00
N ASN A 90 5.28 16.12 -16.24
CA ASN A 90 6.29 17.03 -16.75
C ASN A 90 7.60 16.32 -17.16
N ARG A 91 7.58 15.00 -17.26
CA ARG A 91 8.73 14.17 -17.67
C ARG A 91 9.99 14.37 -16.81
N LYS A 92 9.80 14.69 -15.52
CA LYS A 92 10.89 14.88 -14.54
C LYS A 92 11.25 13.53 -13.90
N LEU A 93 11.65 12.57 -14.73
CA LEU A 93 11.95 11.20 -14.26
C LEU A 93 13.22 11.15 -13.41
N GLU A 94 14.14 12.09 -13.60
CA GLU A 94 15.31 12.28 -12.73
C GLU A 94 14.91 12.60 -11.29
N LEU A 95 13.88 13.42 -11.08
CA LEU A 95 13.36 13.70 -9.73
C LEU A 95 12.70 12.48 -9.09
N VAL A 96 12.05 11.64 -9.91
CA VAL A 96 11.47 10.39 -9.44
C VAL A 96 12.58 9.42 -9.00
N ALA A 97 13.65 9.29 -9.79
CA ALA A 97 14.78 8.42 -9.47
C ALA A 97 15.49 8.88 -8.18
N ASP A 98 15.80 10.17 -8.07
CA ASP A 98 16.46 10.77 -6.91
C ASP A 98 15.63 10.59 -5.63
N ASP A 99 14.30 10.75 -5.73
CA ASP A 99 13.40 10.57 -4.60
C ASP A 99 13.35 9.10 -4.16
N ILE A 100 13.16 8.16 -5.10
CA ILE A 100 13.14 6.73 -4.78
C ILE A 100 14.46 6.31 -4.13
N GLU A 101 15.60 6.74 -4.67
CA GLU A 101 16.92 6.43 -4.10
C GLU A 101 17.09 7.00 -2.69
N SER A 102 16.65 8.25 -2.48
CA SER A 102 16.70 8.89 -1.17
C SER A 102 15.84 8.15 -0.13
N GLN A 103 14.61 7.77 -0.51
CA GLN A 103 13.71 7.03 0.38
C GLN A 103 14.24 5.61 0.66
N ARG A 104 14.81 4.94 -0.35
CA ARG A 104 15.42 3.63 -0.20
C ARG A 104 16.55 3.64 0.83
N LYS A 105 17.45 4.63 0.74
CA LYS A 105 18.53 4.80 1.72
C LYS A 105 18.00 4.96 3.14
N VAL A 106 16.99 5.83 3.32
CA VAL A 106 16.33 6.02 4.63
C VAL A 106 15.73 4.71 5.16
N CYS A 107 15.07 3.95 4.30
CA CYS A 107 14.47 2.68 4.68
C CYS A 107 15.54 1.63 5.06
N GLU A 108 16.59 1.47 4.24
CA GLU A 108 17.68 0.52 4.49
C GLU A 108 18.42 0.81 5.79
N GLU A 109 18.78 2.08 6.05
CA GLU A 109 19.48 2.49 7.27
C GLU A 109 18.69 2.14 8.55
N HIS A 110 17.36 2.01 8.44
CA HIS A 110 16.49 1.77 9.58
C HIS A 110 15.76 0.40 9.53
N GLY A 111 16.14 -0.48 8.59
CA GLY A 111 15.55 -1.82 8.49
C GLY A 111 14.07 -1.81 8.11
N SER A 112 13.62 -0.79 7.36
CA SER A 112 12.25 -0.65 6.89
C SER A 112 12.14 -1.00 5.40
N THR A 113 10.95 -1.40 4.95
CA THR A 113 10.68 -1.74 3.56
C THR A 113 10.17 -0.53 2.79
N LEU A 114 10.77 -0.23 1.64
CA LEU A 114 10.22 0.74 0.68
C LEU A 114 9.25 0.03 -0.27
N ARG A 115 8.09 0.65 -0.49
CA ARG A 115 7.07 0.22 -1.46
C ARG A 115 6.68 1.43 -2.31
N VAL A 116 6.53 1.27 -3.61
CA VAL A 116 6.18 2.36 -4.54
C VAL A 116 4.71 2.29 -4.90
N MET A 117 4.02 3.42 -4.79
CA MET A 117 2.63 3.60 -5.22
C MET A 117 2.60 4.44 -6.49
N LEU A 118 2.16 3.84 -7.57
CA LEU A 118 1.93 4.47 -8.87
C LEU A 118 0.55 5.15 -8.90
N ASP A 119 0.18 5.68 -10.04
CA ASP A 119 -1.19 6.13 -10.31
C ASP A 119 -1.55 5.85 -11.77
N TYR A 120 -2.10 4.67 -12.05
CA TYR A 120 -2.44 4.25 -13.40
C TYR A 120 -3.55 5.10 -14.05
N ARG A 121 -4.24 5.94 -13.28
CA ARG A 121 -5.28 6.84 -13.81
C ARG A 121 -4.72 8.16 -14.33
N ASP A 122 -3.65 8.62 -13.69
CA ASP A 122 -3.01 9.91 -14.03
C ASP A 122 -1.72 9.73 -14.84
N MET A 123 -1.20 8.50 -14.94
CA MET A 123 -0.01 8.17 -15.72
C MET A 123 -0.41 7.36 -16.96
N ASP A 124 0.15 7.69 -18.12
CA ASP A 124 0.05 6.81 -19.28
C ASP A 124 0.87 5.52 -19.09
N SER A 125 0.55 4.49 -19.88
CA SER A 125 1.22 3.18 -19.78
C SER A 125 2.73 3.26 -19.93
N LYS A 126 3.22 4.12 -20.81
CA LYS A 126 4.66 4.32 -21.03
C LYS A 126 5.32 4.85 -19.76
N THR A 127 4.71 5.85 -19.13
CA THR A 127 5.20 6.47 -17.90
C THR A 127 5.20 5.47 -16.74
N ILE A 128 4.14 4.66 -16.61
CA ILE A 128 4.07 3.59 -15.60
C ILE A 128 5.25 2.64 -15.75
N TYR A 129 5.52 2.17 -16.97
CA TYR A 129 6.64 1.26 -17.22
C TYR A 129 8.01 1.90 -16.96
N GLU A 130 8.21 3.16 -17.37
CA GLU A 130 9.47 3.87 -17.12
C GLU A 130 9.73 4.05 -15.62
N VAL A 131 8.72 4.48 -14.86
CA VAL A 131 8.83 4.64 -13.40
C VAL A 131 9.05 3.29 -12.70
N THR A 132 8.36 2.25 -13.15
CA THR A 132 8.56 0.90 -12.59
C THR A 132 9.97 0.40 -12.87
N ALA A 133 10.49 0.57 -14.10
CA ALA A 133 11.85 0.18 -14.45
C ALA A 133 12.89 0.93 -13.59
N ILE A 134 12.76 2.25 -13.44
CA ILE A 134 13.62 3.06 -12.58
C ILE A 134 13.63 2.53 -11.14
N ALA A 135 12.44 2.26 -10.59
CA ALA A 135 12.33 1.75 -9.23
C ALA A 135 12.93 0.33 -9.07
N CYS A 136 12.76 -0.55 -10.07
CA CYS A 136 13.38 -1.87 -10.08
C CYS A 136 14.91 -1.79 -10.15
N ASP A 137 15.46 -0.91 -11.00
CA ASP A 137 16.90 -0.68 -11.10
C ASP A 137 17.51 -0.17 -9.79
N LEU A 138 16.71 0.53 -8.99
CA LEU A 138 17.04 0.97 -7.64
C LEU A 138 16.73 -0.07 -6.55
N GLY A 139 16.30 -1.29 -6.91
CA GLY A 139 16.08 -2.39 -5.97
C GLY A 139 14.73 -2.37 -5.23
N VAL A 140 13.74 -1.63 -5.73
CA VAL A 140 12.37 -1.69 -5.16
C VAL A 140 11.67 -2.96 -5.63
N GLU A 141 11.10 -3.71 -4.68
CA GLU A 141 10.44 -4.99 -4.95
C GLU A 141 8.92 -4.93 -4.88
N TYR A 142 8.35 -3.91 -4.21
CA TYR A 142 6.92 -3.85 -3.88
C TYR A 142 6.23 -2.65 -4.54
N PHE A 143 5.12 -2.92 -5.23
CA PHE A 143 4.40 -1.90 -5.99
C PHE A 143 2.89 -1.95 -5.76
N TYR A 144 2.27 -0.76 -5.84
CA TYR A 144 0.82 -0.60 -5.93
C TYR A 144 0.50 0.12 -7.23
N PRO A 145 -0.47 -0.35 -8.03
CA PRO A 145 -0.87 0.32 -9.28
C PRO A 145 -1.46 1.71 -9.07
N SER A 146 -2.05 1.94 -7.90
CA SER A 146 -2.73 3.20 -7.54
C SER A 146 -2.21 3.76 -6.23
N ASN A 147 -2.37 5.07 -6.05
CA ASN A 147 -2.10 5.78 -4.81
C ASN A 147 -3.31 5.84 -3.86
N GLY A 148 -4.46 5.32 -4.26
CA GLY A 148 -5.69 5.29 -3.47
C GLY A 148 -6.43 6.62 -3.35
N ASN A 149 -6.01 7.67 -4.10
CA ASN A 149 -6.67 8.98 -4.07
C ASN A 149 -8.01 8.99 -4.80
N PHE A 150 -8.20 8.10 -5.76
CA PHE A 150 -9.42 7.97 -6.54
C PHE A 150 -10.17 6.68 -6.20
N LEU A 151 -11.42 6.64 -6.63
CA LEU A 151 -12.21 5.43 -6.62
C LEU A 151 -11.76 4.53 -7.77
N ASP A 152 -10.76 3.70 -7.51
CA ASP A 152 -10.24 2.77 -8.50
C ASP A 152 -11.21 1.65 -8.79
N ASP A 153 -11.38 1.33 -10.07
CA ASP A 153 -12.03 0.10 -10.46
C ASP A 153 -11.19 -1.09 -10.03
N PHE A 154 -11.84 -2.08 -9.45
CA PHE A 154 -11.15 -3.28 -8.97
C PHE A 154 -10.46 -4.06 -10.10
N SER A 155 -11.14 -4.20 -11.24
CA SER A 155 -10.65 -5.01 -12.36
C SER A 155 -9.45 -4.36 -13.04
N ASP A 156 -9.50 -3.06 -13.29
CA ASP A 156 -8.40 -2.32 -13.90
C ASP A 156 -7.16 -2.31 -12.99
N ASN A 157 -7.37 -2.07 -11.68
CA ASN A 157 -6.28 -2.09 -10.72
C ASN A 157 -5.61 -3.47 -10.62
N LEU A 158 -6.41 -4.55 -10.61
CA LEU A 158 -5.89 -5.92 -10.60
C LEU A 158 -5.12 -6.26 -11.88
N LEU A 159 -5.65 -5.84 -13.05
CA LEU A 159 -4.96 -6.06 -14.33
C LEU A 159 -3.60 -5.37 -14.37
N TRP A 160 -3.51 -4.11 -13.94
CA TRP A 160 -2.24 -3.42 -13.83
C TRP A 160 -1.28 -4.09 -12.86
N ALA A 161 -1.76 -4.54 -11.71
CA ALA A 161 -0.93 -5.26 -10.75
C ALA A 161 -0.34 -6.56 -11.33
N LEU A 162 -1.16 -7.33 -12.04
CA LEU A 162 -0.73 -8.57 -12.72
C LEU A 162 0.28 -8.29 -13.83
N GLU A 163 0.03 -7.26 -14.64
CA GLU A 163 0.92 -6.87 -15.75
C GLU A 163 2.29 -6.43 -15.26
N LEU A 164 2.35 -5.60 -14.22
CA LEU A 164 3.62 -5.18 -13.62
C LEU A 164 4.37 -6.36 -13.01
N GLN A 165 3.66 -7.25 -12.32
CA GLN A 165 4.25 -8.45 -11.73
C GLN A 165 4.81 -9.39 -12.79
N GLU A 166 4.10 -9.63 -13.88
CA GLU A 166 4.54 -10.48 -14.98
C GLU A 166 5.74 -9.87 -15.71
N LYS A 167 5.68 -8.56 -16.00
CA LYS A 167 6.70 -7.89 -16.82
C LYS A 167 8.01 -7.65 -16.08
N TYR A 168 7.98 -7.33 -14.80
CA TYR A 168 9.15 -6.92 -14.03
C TYR A 168 9.57 -7.91 -12.94
N GLY A 169 8.79 -8.95 -12.69
CA GLY A 169 9.06 -9.91 -11.61
C GLY A 169 8.90 -9.36 -10.21
N VAL A 170 8.20 -8.24 -10.06
CA VAL A 170 7.99 -7.54 -8.79
C VAL A 170 6.80 -8.09 -8.00
N SER A 171 6.69 -7.73 -6.74
CA SER A 171 5.56 -8.07 -5.86
C SER A 171 4.51 -6.96 -5.90
N CYS A 172 3.39 -7.18 -6.60
CA CYS A 172 2.33 -6.19 -6.69
C CYS A 172 1.23 -6.43 -5.67
N ILE A 173 0.77 -5.34 -5.05
CA ILE A 173 -0.35 -5.31 -4.12
C ILE A 173 -1.49 -4.55 -4.79
N THR A 174 -2.55 -5.26 -5.21
CA THR A 174 -3.74 -4.60 -5.75
C THR A 174 -4.45 -3.83 -4.65
N ASN A 175 -4.80 -2.59 -4.92
CA ASN A 175 -5.44 -1.67 -3.98
C ASN A 175 -6.72 -1.03 -4.55
N GLY A 176 -7.31 -1.64 -5.56
CA GLY A 176 -8.64 -1.29 -6.04
C GLY A 176 -9.72 -1.55 -4.99
N LYS A 177 -10.85 -0.89 -5.12
CA LYS A 177 -11.93 -0.99 -4.13
C LYS A 177 -12.51 -2.39 -4.05
N ILE A 178 -12.38 -3.00 -2.87
CA ILE A 178 -12.92 -4.32 -2.57
C ILE A 178 -14.07 -4.19 -1.59
N TRP A 179 -15.26 -4.54 -2.06
CA TRP A 179 -16.52 -4.46 -1.31
C TRP A 179 -17.17 -5.82 -1.07
N LYS A 180 -16.75 -6.83 -1.85
CA LYS A 180 -17.42 -8.13 -1.89
C LYS A 180 -16.42 -9.26 -1.74
N SER A 181 -16.84 -10.36 -1.12
CA SER A 181 -16.02 -11.57 -0.94
C SER A 181 -15.54 -12.17 -2.26
N ASN A 182 -16.36 -12.14 -3.32
CA ASN A 182 -15.99 -12.67 -4.62
C ASN A 182 -14.80 -11.91 -5.24
N GLN A 183 -14.66 -10.61 -4.99
CA GLN A 183 -13.48 -9.84 -5.43
C GLN A 183 -12.22 -10.35 -4.71
N TYR A 184 -12.31 -10.63 -3.41
CA TYR A 184 -11.22 -11.25 -2.66
C TYR A 184 -10.88 -12.65 -3.19
N ASP A 185 -11.89 -13.47 -3.49
CA ASP A 185 -11.69 -14.79 -4.09
C ASP A 185 -11.00 -14.68 -5.46
N THR A 186 -11.36 -13.70 -6.28
CA THR A 186 -10.69 -13.41 -7.56
C THR A 186 -9.21 -13.09 -7.35
N VAL A 187 -8.88 -12.21 -6.40
CA VAL A 187 -7.48 -11.90 -6.07
C VAL A 187 -6.73 -13.14 -5.60
N ARG A 188 -7.33 -13.91 -4.71
CA ARG A 188 -6.71 -15.12 -4.16
C ARG A 188 -6.36 -16.17 -5.22
N THR A 189 -7.11 -16.19 -6.32
CA THR A 189 -6.92 -17.14 -7.43
C THR A 189 -6.12 -16.57 -8.60
N SER A 190 -5.81 -15.27 -8.61
CA SER A 190 -5.15 -14.59 -9.73
C SER A 190 -3.62 -14.64 -9.70
N ASN A 191 -3.00 -15.31 -8.72
CA ASN A 191 -1.56 -15.37 -8.54
C ASN A 191 -0.88 -14.00 -8.26
N ILE A 192 -1.64 -13.01 -7.82
CA ILE A 192 -1.09 -11.72 -7.37
C ILE A 192 -0.40 -11.88 -6.00
N TYR A 193 0.66 -11.10 -5.76
CA TYR A 193 1.37 -11.12 -4.47
C TYR A 193 0.46 -10.70 -3.31
N GLY A 194 -0.23 -9.55 -3.42
CA GLY A 194 -0.96 -9.00 -2.30
C GLY A 194 -2.21 -8.19 -2.67
N ILE A 195 -2.95 -7.88 -1.62
CA ILE A 195 -4.19 -7.12 -1.67
C ILE A 195 -4.24 -6.09 -0.54
N ASN A 196 -4.64 -4.86 -0.85
CA ASN A 196 -4.92 -3.83 0.14
C ASN A 196 -6.43 -3.59 0.23
N PHE A 197 -6.96 -3.71 1.44
CA PHE A 197 -8.37 -3.47 1.76
C PHE A 197 -8.55 -2.03 2.27
N GLN A 198 -9.42 -1.27 1.63
CA GLN A 198 -9.75 0.10 2.08
C GLN A 198 -10.85 0.15 3.15
N SER A 199 -11.48 -1.00 3.46
CA SER A 199 -12.49 -1.12 4.49
C SER A 199 -12.47 -2.52 5.10
N PRO A 200 -11.82 -2.69 6.26
CA PRO A 200 -11.75 -3.99 6.92
C PRO A 200 -13.14 -4.55 7.25
N MET A 201 -14.09 -3.70 7.64
CA MET A 201 -15.45 -4.14 7.98
C MET A 201 -16.23 -4.77 6.83
N ALA A 202 -16.14 -4.18 5.62
CA ALA A 202 -16.85 -4.72 4.47
C ALA A 202 -16.35 -6.11 4.09
N VAL A 203 -15.05 -6.32 4.17
CA VAL A 203 -14.39 -7.61 3.87
C VAL A 203 -14.67 -8.61 5.01
N TYR A 204 -14.52 -8.21 6.27
CA TYR A 204 -14.79 -9.05 7.44
C TYR A 204 -16.22 -9.60 7.43
N ASN A 205 -17.22 -8.74 7.25
CA ASN A 205 -18.62 -9.16 7.19
C ASN A 205 -18.90 -10.09 5.99
N SER A 206 -18.22 -9.86 4.87
CA SER A 206 -18.35 -10.66 3.67
C SER A 206 -17.73 -12.05 3.82
N MET A 207 -16.57 -12.16 4.45
CA MET A 207 -15.90 -13.44 4.70
C MET A 207 -16.64 -14.29 5.73
N ASN A 208 -17.17 -13.67 6.79
CA ASN A 208 -17.88 -14.38 7.83
C ASN A 208 -19.28 -14.87 7.41
N ARG A 209 -19.95 -14.21 6.48
CA ARG A 209 -21.21 -14.69 5.90
C ARG A 209 -20.99 -15.98 5.11
N ASN A 210 -19.92 -16.04 4.31
CA ASN A 210 -19.62 -17.23 3.49
C ASN A 210 -19.17 -18.44 4.32
N SER A 211 -18.66 -18.26 5.53
CA SER A 211 -18.30 -19.36 6.41
C SER A 211 -19.55 -20.03 7.03
N LYS A 212 -20.62 -19.27 7.25
CA LYS A 212 -21.90 -19.80 7.78
C LYS A 212 -22.73 -20.54 6.72
N ASP A 213 -22.63 -20.12 5.45
CA ASP A 213 -23.37 -20.76 4.34
C ASP A 213 -22.73 -22.08 3.87
N ARG A 214 -21.52 -22.42 4.31
CA ARG A 214 -20.82 -23.67 3.99
C ARG A 214 -21.04 -24.80 5.03
N THR A 215 -21.81 -24.53 6.08
CA THR A 215 -22.10 -25.47 7.18
C THR A 215 -23.53 -26.03 7.14
N HIS A 216 -24.22 -25.91 5.99
CA HIS A 216 -25.55 -26.52 5.75
C HIS A 216 -25.52 -27.45 4.56
#